data_ba7d99d60bb4327fa16f3295977ea7ee
#
_entry.id   ba7d99d60bb4327fa16f3295977ea7ee
#
_cell.length_a   1.000
_cell.length_b   1.000
_cell.length_c   1.000
_cell.angle_alpha   90.00
_cell.angle_beta   90.00
_cell.angle_gamma   90.00
#
_symmetry.space_group_name_H-M   'P 1'
#
loop_
_entity.id
_entity.type
_entity.pdbx_description
1 polymer ?
#
loop_
_entity_poly.entity_id
_entity_poly.type
_entity_poly.pdbx_seq_one_letter_code
_entity_poly.pdbx_strand_id
1 'polypeptide(L)'
;MAIVMAGMLCACGGQRQPRAYGGTELTSSDSLTIRMGQWDLLKYHSEKLGLDINYPSFLYLQDLPEEPNQEVLMADETSISVMVDSLTGNHRPASQLMLAMGADLVEVGDDYSIQEGSDEDWDYYAKVLEDGTIRLVTVMLRYKPEHSEAVEPMKEWVRNFTLK
;
A
#
# COMPACT_ATOMS: atom_id res chain seq x y z
N MET A 1 -29.64 -34.13 -38.63
CA MET A 1 -29.64 -33.99 -37.15
C MET A 1 -28.21 -33.67 -36.71
N ALA A 2 -27.88 -32.40 -36.63
CA ALA A 2 -26.53 -31.93 -36.30
C ALA A 2 -26.59 -31.26 -34.91
N ILE A 3 -25.84 -31.83 -33.95
CA ILE A 3 -25.73 -31.32 -32.59
C ILE A 3 -24.53 -30.33 -32.60
N VAL A 4 -24.80 -29.05 -32.39
CA VAL A 4 -23.81 -28.04 -32.16
C VAL A 4 -23.45 -28.02 -30.70
N MET A 5 -22.24 -28.44 -30.36
CA MET A 5 -21.66 -28.27 -29.02
C MET A 5 -21.08 -26.87 -28.90
N ALA A 6 -21.72 -26.04 -28.09
CA ALA A 6 -21.19 -24.74 -27.71
C ALA A 6 -20.12 -24.93 -26.61
N GLY A 7 -18.87 -24.70 -26.96
CA GLY A 7 -17.77 -24.68 -25.99
C GLY A 7 -17.82 -23.41 -25.14
N MET A 8 -18.08 -23.56 -23.85
CA MET A 8 -17.86 -22.49 -22.87
C MET A 8 -16.37 -22.34 -22.61
N LEU A 9 -15.80 -21.26 -23.08
CA LEU A 9 -14.47 -20.80 -22.65
C LEU A 9 -14.62 -20.14 -21.27
N CYS A 10 -14.34 -20.89 -20.22
CA CYS A 10 -14.08 -20.33 -18.89
C CYS A 10 -12.74 -19.63 -18.93
N ALA A 11 -12.76 -18.30 -19.00
CA ALA A 11 -11.59 -17.48 -18.70
C ALA A 11 -11.35 -17.55 -17.17
N CYS A 12 -10.53 -18.51 -16.73
CA CYS A 12 -9.99 -18.55 -15.38
C CYS A 12 -8.98 -17.41 -15.26
N GLY A 13 -9.41 -16.28 -14.71
CA GLY A 13 -8.51 -15.30 -14.11
C GLY A 13 -7.80 -16.01 -12.96
N GLY A 14 -6.51 -16.32 -13.15
CA GLY A 14 -5.73 -17.07 -12.17
C GLY A 14 -5.45 -16.22 -10.94
N GLN A 15 -6.31 -16.31 -9.94
CA GLN A 15 -5.90 -16.02 -8.57
C GLN A 15 -4.81 -17.04 -8.21
N ARG A 16 -3.57 -16.56 -8.08
CA ARG A 16 -2.49 -17.40 -7.56
C ARG A 16 -2.78 -17.67 -6.08
N GLN A 17 -3.39 -18.80 -5.80
CA GLN A 17 -3.50 -19.29 -4.42
C GLN A 17 -2.08 -19.47 -3.84
N PRO A 18 -1.86 -19.11 -2.57
CA PRO A 18 -0.60 -19.39 -1.90
C PRO A 18 -0.32 -20.89 -1.95
N ARG A 19 0.88 -21.27 -2.35
CA ARG A 19 1.30 -22.68 -2.34
C ARG A 19 1.46 -23.11 -0.89
N ALA A 20 0.73 -24.13 -0.47
CA ALA A 20 0.91 -24.77 0.81
C ALA A 20 2.36 -25.27 0.95
N TYR A 21 3.07 -24.80 1.97
CA TYR A 21 4.40 -25.27 2.30
C TYR A 21 4.26 -26.51 3.21
N GLY A 22 4.70 -27.68 2.72
CA GLY A 22 4.80 -28.88 3.54
C GLY A 22 3.48 -29.49 4.05
N GLY A 23 2.34 -29.22 3.41
CA GLY A 23 1.04 -29.86 3.76
C GLY A 23 0.37 -29.31 5.02
N THR A 24 0.92 -28.25 5.62
CA THR A 24 0.30 -27.50 6.73
C THR A 24 -0.48 -26.33 6.14
N GLU A 25 -1.71 -26.11 6.58
CA GLU A 25 -2.44 -24.88 6.24
C GLU A 25 -1.65 -23.70 6.81
N LEU A 26 -1.23 -22.76 5.91
CA LEU A 26 -0.56 -21.55 6.33
C LEU A 26 -1.58 -20.63 7.02
N THR A 27 -1.22 -20.11 8.17
CA THR A 27 -1.99 -19.05 8.81
C THR A 27 -1.87 -17.76 7.98
N SER A 28 -2.76 -16.81 8.17
CA SER A 28 -2.70 -15.50 7.52
C SER A 28 -1.36 -14.81 7.77
N SER A 29 -0.82 -14.90 8.99
CA SER A 29 0.48 -14.38 9.39
C SER A 29 1.64 -15.05 8.64
N ASP A 30 1.63 -16.38 8.54
CA ASP A 30 2.68 -17.15 7.83
C ASP A 30 2.69 -16.80 6.34
N SER A 31 1.50 -16.67 5.74
CA SER A 31 1.34 -16.28 4.34
C SER A 31 1.90 -14.88 4.07
N LEU A 32 1.65 -13.93 4.96
CA LEU A 32 2.17 -12.58 4.87
C LEU A 32 3.71 -12.57 5.00
N THR A 33 4.26 -13.27 5.98
CA THR A 33 5.71 -13.38 6.20
C THR A 33 6.43 -13.95 4.98
N ILE A 34 5.88 -14.99 4.35
CA ILE A 34 6.44 -15.57 3.12
C ILE A 34 6.44 -14.56 1.98
N ARG A 35 5.36 -13.79 1.80
CA ARG A 35 5.28 -12.77 0.75
C ARG A 35 6.25 -11.62 0.99
N MET A 36 6.38 -11.15 2.24
CA MET A 36 7.32 -10.09 2.60
C MET A 36 8.78 -10.44 2.32
N GLY A 37 9.15 -11.71 2.41
CA GLY A 37 10.51 -12.18 2.12
C GLY A 37 10.85 -12.38 0.64
N GLN A 38 9.87 -12.37 -0.27
CA GLN A 38 10.03 -12.78 -1.68
C GLN A 38 9.19 -11.93 -2.64
N TRP A 39 9.42 -10.63 -2.68
CA TRP A 39 8.71 -9.76 -3.61
C TRP A 39 9.65 -8.94 -4.50
N ASP A 40 9.23 -8.77 -5.75
CA ASP A 40 9.84 -7.86 -6.70
C ASP A 40 9.13 -6.50 -6.67
N LEU A 41 9.75 -5.48 -7.22
CA LEU A 41 9.10 -4.18 -7.43
C LEU A 41 8.46 -4.13 -8.83
N LEU A 42 7.19 -3.78 -8.87
CA LEU A 42 6.49 -3.41 -10.09
C LEU A 42 6.45 -1.89 -10.20
N LYS A 43 6.47 -1.39 -11.43
CA LYS A 43 6.36 0.03 -11.72
C LYS A 43 4.96 0.34 -12.25
N TYR A 44 4.33 1.38 -11.68
CA TYR A 44 3.04 1.91 -12.09
C TYR A 44 3.12 3.42 -12.23
N HIS A 45 2.61 3.97 -13.32
CA HIS A 45 2.42 5.41 -13.49
C HIS A 45 0.97 5.75 -13.16
N SER A 46 0.76 6.50 -12.08
CA SER A 46 -0.57 7.02 -11.74
C SER A 46 -0.81 8.35 -12.46
N GLU A 47 -1.67 8.35 -13.46
CA GLU A 47 -2.08 9.57 -14.16
C GLU A 47 -2.81 10.54 -13.22
N LYS A 48 -3.66 10.03 -12.31
CA LYS A 48 -4.42 10.87 -11.37
C LYS A 48 -3.55 11.56 -10.32
N LEU A 49 -2.46 10.92 -9.89
CA LEU A 49 -1.50 11.51 -8.95
C LEU A 49 -0.35 12.23 -9.64
N GLY A 50 -0.09 11.94 -10.92
CA GLY A 50 1.07 12.43 -11.66
C GLY A 50 2.39 11.90 -11.09
N LEU A 51 2.42 10.64 -10.63
CA LEU A 51 3.55 10.02 -9.98
C LEU A 51 3.87 8.65 -10.56
N ASP A 52 5.16 8.31 -10.58
CA ASP A 52 5.64 6.93 -10.76
C ASP A 52 5.74 6.24 -9.39
N ILE A 53 5.03 5.13 -9.23
CA ILE A 53 4.99 4.35 -8.00
C ILE A 53 5.66 3.00 -8.27
N ASN A 54 6.76 2.70 -7.57
CA ASN A 54 7.31 1.37 -7.56
C ASN A 54 6.77 0.65 -6.32
N TYR A 55 6.10 -0.47 -6.49
CA TYR A 55 5.41 -1.15 -5.39
C TYR A 55 5.69 -2.66 -5.37
N PRO A 56 5.58 -3.32 -4.19
CA PRO A 56 5.76 -4.75 -4.06
C PRO A 56 4.78 -5.57 -4.91
N SER A 57 5.30 -6.56 -5.63
CA SER A 57 4.56 -7.35 -6.63
C SER A 57 3.40 -8.18 -6.07
N PHE A 58 3.32 -8.39 -4.77
CA PHE A 58 2.23 -9.12 -4.12
C PHE A 58 1.02 -8.23 -3.80
N LEU A 59 1.14 -6.90 -3.91
CA LEU A 59 0.04 -5.96 -3.72
C LEU A 59 -0.75 -5.77 -5.03
N TYR A 60 -2.05 -5.51 -4.89
CA TYR A 60 -2.96 -5.28 -5.99
C TYR A 60 -3.52 -3.86 -5.90
N LEU A 61 -3.38 -3.10 -7.00
CA LEU A 61 -3.97 -1.78 -7.12
C LEU A 61 -5.50 -1.88 -7.04
N GLN A 62 -6.09 -1.02 -6.22
CA GLN A 62 -7.54 -0.90 -6.07
C GLN A 62 -8.07 0.18 -7.00
N ASP A 63 -9.20 -0.10 -7.64
CA ASP A 63 -9.91 0.91 -8.43
C ASP A 63 -10.80 1.75 -7.50
N LEU A 64 -10.38 2.98 -7.21
CA LEU A 64 -11.07 3.92 -6.33
C LEU A 64 -11.36 5.23 -7.08
N PRO A 65 -12.37 5.27 -7.95
CA PRO A 65 -12.69 6.44 -8.76
C PRO A 65 -13.18 7.64 -7.92
N GLU A 66 -13.71 7.41 -6.74
CA GLU A 66 -14.20 8.44 -5.81
C GLU A 66 -13.07 9.17 -5.06
N GLU A 67 -11.83 8.62 -5.13
CA GLU A 67 -10.65 9.14 -4.40
C GLU A 67 -9.62 9.71 -5.39
N PRO A 68 -9.78 10.95 -5.87
CA PRO A 68 -8.97 11.48 -6.96
C PRO A 68 -7.52 11.79 -6.56
N ASN A 69 -7.23 11.90 -5.28
CA ASN A 69 -5.91 12.23 -4.74
C ASN A 69 -5.19 11.04 -4.10
N GLN A 70 -5.69 9.82 -4.27
CA GLN A 70 -5.18 8.64 -3.59
C GLN A 70 -5.12 7.43 -4.51
N GLU A 71 -4.02 6.65 -4.41
CA GLU A 71 -3.92 5.28 -4.88
C GLU A 71 -3.81 4.34 -3.70
N VAL A 72 -4.48 3.18 -3.77
CA VAL A 72 -4.41 2.16 -2.72
C VAL A 72 -4.02 0.83 -3.34
N LEU A 73 -3.04 0.19 -2.73
CA LEU A 73 -2.56 -1.15 -3.08
C LEU A 73 -2.78 -2.06 -1.87
N MET A 74 -3.41 -3.20 -2.06
CA MET A 74 -3.80 -4.09 -0.96
C MET A 74 -3.41 -5.53 -1.22
N ALA A 75 -3.12 -6.26 -0.14
CA ALA A 75 -3.09 -7.71 -0.09
C ALA A 75 -3.37 -8.16 1.34
N ASP A 76 -4.36 -9.05 1.51
CA ASP A 76 -4.80 -9.56 2.81
C ASP A 76 -5.08 -8.41 3.82
N GLU A 77 -4.43 -8.44 4.97
CA GLU A 77 -4.56 -7.44 6.05
C GLU A 77 -3.44 -6.39 6.02
N THR A 78 -3.00 -6.03 4.81
CA THR A 78 -1.95 -5.03 4.58
C THR A 78 -2.33 -4.14 3.42
N SER A 79 -2.13 -2.84 3.56
CA SER A 79 -2.34 -1.89 2.47
C SER A 79 -1.26 -0.82 2.44
N ILE A 80 -1.00 -0.32 1.22
CA ILE A 80 -0.24 0.92 1.01
C ILE A 80 -1.16 1.92 0.36
N SER A 81 -1.23 3.11 0.95
CA SER A 81 -1.88 4.27 0.36
C SER A 81 -0.82 5.28 -0.07
N VAL A 82 -0.92 5.77 -1.31
CA VAL A 82 -0.14 6.90 -1.80
C VAL A 82 -1.11 8.05 -2.01
N MET A 83 -0.94 9.12 -1.25
CA MET A 83 -1.84 10.28 -1.24
C MET A 83 -1.07 11.53 -1.65
N VAL A 84 -1.74 12.40 -2.40
CA VAL A 84 -1.19 13.70 -2.81
C VAL A 84 -2.08 14.81 -2.29
N ASP A 85 -1.56 15.66 -1.43
CA ASP A 85 -2.24 16.79 -0.84
C ASP A 85 -1.65 18.12 -1.34
N SER A 86 -2.51 19.10 -1.57
CA SER A 86 -2.11 20.47 -1.87
C SER A 86 -2.07 21.31 -0.59
N LEU A 87 -0.99 22.05 -0.39
CA LEU A 87 -0.85 22.99 0.72
C LEU A 87 -1.57 24.33 0.49
N THR A 88 -2.08 24.56 -0.74
CA THR A 88 -2.69 25.85 -1.12
C THR A 88 -4.20 25.91 -0.90
N GLY A 89 -4.82 24.84 -0.43
CA GLY A 89 -6.27 24.76 -0.19
C GLY A 89 -6.67 24.90 1.27
N ASN A 90 -7.99 24.93 1.52
CA ASN A 90 -8.56 24.87 2.88
C ASN A 90 -8.61 23.43 3.42
N HIS A 91 -8.07 22.48 2.67
CA HIS A 91 -8.05 21.08 3.03
C HIS A 91 -6.84 20.79 3.93
N ARG A 92 -7.07 20.05 5.01
CA ARG A 92 -5.99 19.63 5.89
C ARG A 92 -5.31 18.41 5.31
N PRO A 93 -3.99 18.44 5.06
CA PRO A 93 -3.25 17.28 4.56
C PRO A 93 -3.40 16.04 5.45
N ALA A 94 -3.32 14.85 4.85
CA ALA A 94 -3.42 13.57 5.56
C ALA A 94 -2.40 13.47 6.70
N SER A 95 -1.18 13.93 6.50
CA SER A 95 -0.13 13.97 7.52
C SER A 95 -0.50 14.80 8.76
N GLN A 96 -1.17 15.93 8.58
CA GLN A 96 -1.64 16.75 9.70
C GLN A 96 -2.83 16.13 10.42
N LEU A 97 -3.68 15.38 9.71
CA LEU A 97 -4.76 14.61 10.32
C LEU A 97 -4.21 13.49 11.20
N MET A 98 -3.21 12.74 10.71
CA MET A 98 -2.55 11.69 11.49
C MET A 98 -1.96 12.22 12.79
N LEU A 99 -1.22 13.34 12.76
CA LEU A 99 -0.68 13.98 13.95
C LEU A 99 -1.78 14.47 14.90
N ALA A 100 -2.87 15.02 14.38
CA ALA A 100 -4.02 15.45 15.19
C ALA A 100 -4.76 14.26 15.84
N MET A 101 -4.67 13.07 15.27
CA MET A 101 -5.22 11.81 15.80
C MET A 101 -4.25 11.10 16.76
N GLY A 102 -3.08 11.65 17.02
CA GLY A 102 -2.13 11.13 17.98
C GLY A 102 -0.97 10.31 17.39
N ALA A 103 -0.70 10.46 16.10
CA ALA A 103 0.51 9.86 15.51
C ALA A 103 1.77 10.41 16.16
N ASP A 104 2.74 9.53 16.37
CA ASP A 104 4.08 9.89 16.80
C ASP A 104 4.94 10.31 15.60
N LEU A 105 5.68 11.39 15.75
CA LEU A 105 6.67 11.85 14.77
C LEU A 105 8.00 11.15 15.10
N VAL A 106 8.34 10.13 14.31
CA VAL A 106 9.48 9.23 14.59
C VAL A 106 10.79 9.76 14.01
N GLU A 107 10.72 10.39 12.84
CA GLU A 107 11.89 10.90 12.12
C GLU A 107 11.54 12.16 11.34
N VAL A 108 12.47 13.12 11.26
CA VAL A 108 12.34 14.35 10.47
C VAL A 108 13.62 14.54 9.68
N GLY A 109 13.51 14.59 8.35
CA GLY A 109 14.58 14.97 7.43
C GLY A 109 14.38 16.39 6.90
N ASP A 110 15.18 16.76 5.89
CA ASP A 110 15.12 18.10 5.28
C ASP A 110 13.84 18.31 4.47
N ASP A 111 13.37 17.27 3.78
CA ASP A 111 12.21 17.27 2.87
C ASP A 111 11.19 16.15 3.16
N TYR A 112 11.33 15.49 4.30
CA TYR A 112 10.42 14.42 4.69
C TYR A 112 10.23 14.31 6.21
N SER A 113 9.16 13.63 6.59
CA SER A 113 8.96 13.14 7.95
C SER A 113 8.41 11.72 7.95
N ILE A 114 8.64 10.99 9.04
CA ILE A 114 8.06 9.67 9.28
C ILE A 114 7.15 9.73 10.51
N GLN A 115 5.97 9.18 10.37
CA GLN A 115 4.94 9.15 11.37
C GLN A 115 4.48 7.71 11.62
N GLU A 116 4.25 7.35 12.88
CA GLU A 116 3.68 6.07 13.28
C GLU A 116 2.47 6.29 14.17
N GLY A 117 1.52 5.36 14.15
CA GLY A 117 0.39 5.40 15.04
C GLY A 117 -0.54 4.22 14.86
N SER A 118 -1.62 4.24 15.61
CA SER A 118 -2.66 3.22 15.58
C SER A 118 -4.02 3.87 15.39
N ASP A 119 -4.92 3.18 14.71
CA ASP A 119 -6.28 3.57 14.43
C ASP A 119 -7.18 2.35 14.63
N GLU A 120 -7.97 2.33 15.72
CA GLU A 120 -8.83 1.22 16.13
C GLU A 120 -8.08 -0.13 16.17
N ASP A 121 -8.24 -0.92 15.10
CA ASP A 121 -7.65 -2.26 14.95
C ASP A 121 -6.42 -2.30 14.05
N TRP A 122 -5.90 -1.15 13.63
CA TRP A 122 -4.82 -1.05 12.65
C TRP A 122 -3.68 -0.19 13.15
N ASP A 123 -2.45 -0.63 12.87
CA ASP A 123 -1.26 0.19 12.97
C ASP A 123 -0.91 0.78 11.60
N TYR A 124 -0.24 1.92 11.61
CA TYR A 124 0.29 2.52 10.40
C TYR A 124 1.69 3.09 10.57
N TYR A 125 2.42 3.08 9.46
CA TYR A 125 3.73 3.68 9.29
C TYR A 125 3.71 4.52 8.01
N ALA A 126 3.98 5.81 8.11
CA ALA A 126 3.83 6.72 6.99
C ALA A 126 5.08 7.57 6.79
N LYS A 127 5.47 7.74 5.52
CA LYS A 127 6.43 8.75 5.09
C LYS A 127 5.68 9.88 4.39
N VAL A 128 5.95 11.10 4.81
CA VAL A 128 5.45 12.33 4.21
C VAL A 128 6.61 13.02 3.53
N LEU A 129 6.48 13.31 2.24
CA LEU A 129 7.50 13.93 1.40
C LEU A 129 7.00 15.29 0.93
N GLU A 130 7.87 16.30 0.96
CA GLU A 130 7.63 17.58 0.33
C GLU A 130 7.96 17.49 -1.17
N ASP A 131 6.99 17.81 -2.03
CA ASP A 131 7.15 17.86 -3.49
C ASP A 131 6.98 19.31 -3.95
N GLY A 132 8.08 20.03 -3.89
CA GLY A 132 8.11 21.46 -4.11
C GLY A 132 7.50 22.24 -2.93
N THR A 133 6.95 23.43 -3.22
CA THR A 133 6.48 24.36 -2.18
C THR A 133 5.00 24.24 -1.81
N ILE A 134 4.25 23.45 -2.57
CA ILE A 134 2.77 23.45 -2.47
C ILE A 134 2.16 22.05 -2.41
N ARG A 135 2.95 21.00 -2.43
CA ARG A 135 2.47 19.63 -2.57
C ARG A 135 3.14 18.72 -1.53
N LEU A 136 2.34 17.87 -0.90
CA LEU A 136 2.82 16.79 -0.04
C LEU A 136 2.43 15.45 -0.65
N VAL A 137 3.35 14.50 -0.59
CA VAL A 137 3.09 13.10 -0.95
C VAL A 137 3.24 12.25 0.30
N THR A 138 2.15 11.59 0.69
CA THR A 138 2.13 10.69 1.84
C THR A 138 2.07 9.26 1.35
N VAL A 139 3.04 8.44 1.76
CA VAL A 139 3.05 7.00 1.54
C VAL A 139 2.82 6.32 2.87
N MET A 140 1.66 5.68 3.04
CA MET A 140 1.23 5.09 4.31
C MET A 140 1.02 3.59 4.17
N LEU A 141 1.75 2.83 4.95
CA LEU A 141 1.53 1.40 5.19
C LEU A 141 0.55 1.25 6.35
N ARG A 142 -0.54 0.47 6.15
CA ARG A 142 -1.45 0.03 7.21
C ARG A 142 -1.41 -1.49 7.32
N TYR A 143 -1.43 -1.99 8.54
CA TYR A 143 -1.34 -3.43 8.83
C TYR A 143 -2.01 -3.75 10.16
N LYS A 144 -2.38 -5.02 10.36
CA LYS A 144 -2.86 -5.49 11.66
C LYS A 144 -1.69 -5.59 12.66
N PRO A 145 -1.88 -5.25 13.96
CA PRO A 145 -0.82 -5.29 14.97
C PRO A 145 -0.09 -6.64 15.08
N GLU A 146 -0.81 -7.75 14.87
CA GLU A 146 -0.22 -9.10 14.85
C GLU A 146 0.78 -9.33 13.72
N HIS A 147 0.80 -8.47 12.70
CA HIS A 147 1.74 -8.53 11.57
C HIS A 147 2.95 -7.58 11.72
N SER A 148 3.11 -6.92 12.86
CA SER A 148 4.12 -5.89 13.08
C SER A 148 5.55 -6.34 12.72
N GLU A 149 5.93 -7.57 13.07
CA GLU A 149 7.24 -8.13 12.71
C GLU A 149 7.33 -8.48 11.22
N ALA A 150 6.26 -9.03 10.65
CA ALA A 150 6.23 -9.44 9.25
C ALA A 150 6.33 -8.26 8.27
N VAL A 151 5.85 -7.09 8.65
CA VAL A 151 5.84 -5.89 7.79
C VAL A 151 7.10 -5.03 7.88
N GLU A 152 8.08 -5.39 8.71
CA GLU A 152 9.34 -4.63 8.82
C GLU A 152 10.03 -4.37 7.45
N PRO A 153 10.12 -5.33 6.51
CA PRO A 153 10.64 -5.04 5.17
C PRO A 153 9.81 -4.01 4.39
N MET A 154 8.51 -3.92 4.68
CA MET A 154 7.62 -2.93 4.07
C MET A 154 7.81 -1.54 4.68
N LYS A 155 8.04 -1.44 5.99
CA LYS A 155 8.41 -0.17 6.63
C LYS A 155 9.72 0.36 6.07
N GLU A 156 10.70 -0.53 5.85
CA GLU A 156 11.96 -0.17 5.20
C GLU A 156 11.74 0.33 3.75
N TRP A 157 10.84 -0.32 3.00
CA TRP A 157 10.47 0.15 1.67
C TRP A 157 9.80 1.53 1.72
N VAL A 158 8.87 1.78 2.65
CA VAL A 158 8.25 3.11 2.85
C VAL A 158 9.30 4.16 3.21
N ARG A 159 10.22 3.83 4.13
CA ARG A 159 11.32 4.72 4.53
C ARG A 159 12.18 5.12 3.33
N ASN A 160 12.48 4.19 2.43
CA ASN A 160 13.31 4.39 1.24
C ASN A 160 12.54 4.91 0.02
N PHE A 161 11.23 5.11 0.12
CA PHE A 161 10.45 5.66 -0.98
C PHE A 161 10.91 7.08 -1.31
N THR A 162 11.07 7.36 -2.61
CA THR A 162 11.51 8.67 -3.13
C THR A 162 10.65 9.07 -4.32
N LEU A 163 10.43 10.36 -4.47
CA LEU A 163 9.83 10.94 -5.68
C LEU A 163 10.88 10.97 -6.79
N LYS A 164 10.46 10.63 -8.01
CA LYS A 164 11.31 10.67 -9.22
C LYS A 164 10.75 11.67 -10.20
#